data_f884d04b0c3debf1d1b718ca16ff6f3a
#
_entry.id   f884d04b0c3debf1d1b718ca16ff6f3a
#
_cell.length_a   1.000
_cell.length_b   1.000
_cell.length_c   1.000
_cell.angle_alpha   90.00
_cell.angle_beta   90.00
_cell.angle_gamma   90.00
#
_symmetry.space_group_name_H-M   'P 1'
#
loop_
_entity.id
_entity.type
_entity.pdbx_description
1 polymer ?
#
loop_
_entity_poly.entity_id
_entity_poly.type
_entity_poly.pdbx_seq_one_letter_code
_entity_poly.pdbx_strand_id
1 'polypeptide(L)'
;ARAAADVFDKSINNSGVIKAGRIEKSGGRILLTGVGPTSSVLNTGSIDASAARVSDDGGSIKVRGDAIENRGALTADARQGQGGSIEVTAESKATFNQGSEVSATSSRGKGGRVKASAAQLAFNFDAAVDVSGGKGGGEALLGGDLHGANPAMRNAQQVFVASNVDIKADATAKGEGGKVVVWSDD
;
A
#
# COMPACT_ATOMS: atom_id res chain seq x y z
N ALA A 1 12.23 24.64 19.94
CA ALA A 1 11.19 25.30 19.13
C ALA A 1 11.26 24.90 17.65
N ARG A 2 12.42 24.76 17.02
CA ARG A 2 12.53 24.32 15.61
C ARG A 2 12.05 22.88 15.39
N ALA A 3 12.39 21.95 16.27
CA ALA A 3 11.96 20.55 16.14
C ALA A 3 10.43 20.36 16.15
N ALA A 4 9.70 21.21 16.86
CA ALA A 4 8.23 21.15 16.88
C ALA A 4 7.60 21.74 15.60
N ALA A 5 8.22 22.74 14.98
CA ALA A 5 7.71 23.30 13.73
C ALA A 5 7.82 22.28 12.59
N ASP A 6 8.94 21.56 12.49
CA ASP A 6 9.15 20.55 11.45
C ASP A 6 8.22 19.33 11.60
N VAL A 7 7.81 19.00 12.84
CA VAL A 7 6.87 17.90 13.10
C VAL A 7 5.46 18.20 12.58
N PHE A 8 5.05 19.46 12.56
CA PHE A 8 3.71 19.86 12.10
C PHE A 8 3.67 20.38 10.66
N ASP A 9 4.76 20.24 9.91
CA ASP A 9 4.80 20.57 8.48
C ASP A 9 3.91 19.64 7.61
N LYS A 10 3.57 18.47 8.16
CA LYS A 10 2.65 17.51 7.54
C LYS A 10 1.40 17.32 8.39
N SER A 11 0.27 17.09 7.76
CA SER A 11 -0.99 16.79 8.47
C SER A 11 -0.89 15.49 9.28
N ILE A 12 -0.16 14.52 8.75
CA ILE A 12 0.20 13.28 9.45
C ILE A 12 1.66 12.98 9.15
N ASN A 13 2.47 12.80 10.20
CA ASN A 13 3.85 12.39 10.09
C ASN A 13 4.08 11.16 10.97
N ASN A 14 4.33 9.99 10.36
CA ASN A 14 4.69 8.77 11.05
C ASN A 14 6.17 8.44 10.83
N SER A 15 6.95 8.53 11.88
CA SER A 15 8.35 8.06 11.91
C SER A 15 8.56 6.86 12.83
N GLY A 16 7.50 6.40 13.48
CA GLY A 16 7.50 5.27 14.40
C GLY A 16 6.80 4.05 13.84
N VAL A 17 6.23 3.25 14.74
CA VAL A 17 5.48 2.04 14.39
C VAL A 17 4.01 2.22 14.77
N ILE A 18 3.13 2.09 13.79
CA ILE A 18 1.68 1.99 13.98
C ILE A 18 1.29 0.54 13.72
N LYS A 19 0.79 -0.15 14.74
CA LYS A 19 0.44 -1.56 14.62
C LYS A 19 -1.00 -1.82 15.08
N ALA A 20 -1.76 -2.55 14.26
CA ALA A 20 -3.08 -3.02 14.62
C ALA A 20 -3.17 -4.55 14.45
N GLY A 21 -3.03 -5.27 15.56
CA GLY A 21 -3.29 -6.70 15.63
C GLY A 21 -4.72 -6.98 16.12
N ARG A 22 -5.33 -8.06 15.65
CA ARG A 22 -6.65 -8.52 16.09
C ARG A 22 -6.60 -9.99 16.49
N ILE A 23 -7.43 -10.38 17.47
CA ILE A 23 -7.49 -11.76 17.99
C ILE A 23 -8.48 -12.64 17.20
N GLU A 24 -9.26 -12.05 16.30
CA GLU A 24 -10.21 -12.72 15.43
C GLU A 24 -9.63 -13.03 14.04
N LYS A 25 -10.35 -13.75 13.18
CA LYS A 25 -9.89 -14.31 11.89
C LYS A 25 -9.30 -13.33 10.86
N SER A 26 -9.36 -12.04 11.07
CA SER A 26 -8.73 -11.03 10.19
C SER A 26 -7.81 -10.12 10.98
N GLY A 27 -6.76 -9.62 10.36
CA GLY A 27 -5.85 -8.63 10.93
C GLY A 27 -6.54 -7.32 11.31
N GLY A 28 -5.81 -6.41 11.93
CA GLY A 28 -6.32 -5.11 12.37
C GLY A 28 -6.69 -4.17 11.23
N ARG A 29 -7.28 -3.06 11.58
CA ARG A 29 -7.56 -1.97 10.64
C ARG A 29 -6.78 -0.72 11.05
N ILE A 30 -6.05 -0.15 10.12
CA ILE A 30 -5.37 1.14 10.29
C ILE A 30 -5.95 2.11 9.26
N LEU A 31 -6.33 3.29 9.72
CA LEU A 31 -6.82 4.37 8.89
C LEU A 31 -6.04 5.65 9.22
N LEU A 32 -5.32 6.18 8.24
CA LEU A 32 -4.67 7.48 8.30
C LEU A 32 -5.37 8.39 7.29
N THR A 33 -5.99 9.46 7.78
CA THR A 33 -6.73 10.38 6.90
C THR A 33 -6.32 11.81 7.21
N GLY A 34 -5.60 12.44 6.31
CA GLY A 34 -5.43 13.88 6.27
C GLY A 34 -6.70 14.50 5.67
N VAL A 35 -7.21 15.56 6.28
CA VAL A 35 -8.43 16.23 5.85
C VAL A 35 -8.09 17.64 5.39
N GLY A 36 -8.66 18.03 4.25
CA GLY A 36 -8.49 19.36 3.65
C GLY A 36 -7.66 19.35 2.36
N PRO A 37 -7.76 20.43 1.57
CA PRO A 37 -7.20 20.48 0.21
C PRO A 37 -5.66 20.59 0.14
N THR A 38 -4.99 20.71 1.30
CA THR A 38 -3.52 20.73 1.41
C THR A 38 -3.01 19.69 2.40
N SER A 39 -3.87 18.71 2.73
CA SER A 39 -3.48 17.69 3.71
C SER A 39 -2.37 16.80 3.18
N SER A 40 -1.31 16.63 3.95
CA SER A 40 -0.18 15.80 3.59
C SER A 40 0.07 14.69 4.59
N VAL A 41 0.37 13.51 4.10
CA VAL A 41 0.73 12.34 4.90
C VAL A 41 2.14 11.92 4.56
N LEU A 42 3.02 11.90 5.54
CA LEU A 42 4.37 11.37 5.44
C LEU A 42 4.50 10.13 6.30
N ASN A 43 4.92 9.02 5.71
CA ASN A 43 5.32 7.82 6.43
C ASN A 43 6.79 7.50 6.16
N THR A 44 7.61 7.58 7.20
CA THR A 44 9.01 7.15 7.20
C THR A 44 9.24 5.95 8.12
N GLY A 45 8.22 5.55 8.86
CA GLY A 45 8.22 4.43 9.79
C GLY A 45 7.52 3.19 9.24
N SER A 46 6.92 2.41 10.12
CA SER A 46 6.18 1.19 9.77
C SER A 46 4.71 1.30 10.16
N ILE A 47 3.84 0.89 9.24
CA ILE A 47 2.40 0.73 9.46
C ILE A 47 2.08 -0.74 9.21
N ASP A 48 1.75 -1.49 10.27
CA ASP A 48 1.64 -2.95 10.26
C ASP A 48 0.24 -3.41 10.72
N ALA A 49 -0.50 -3.96 9.78
CA ALA A 49 -1.77 -4.63 9.99
C ALA A 49 -1.70 -6.13 9.67
N SER A 50 -0.52 -6.72 9.75
CA SER A 50 -0.34 -8.14 9.47
C SER A 50 -1.10 -9.04 10.45
N ALA A 51 -1.35 -10.27 10.02
CA ALA A 51 -2.01 -11.28 10.82
C ALA A 51 -1.26 -11.56 12.12
N ALA A 52 -1.94 -11.46 13.25
CA ALA A 52 -1.36 -11.73 14.56
C ALA A 52 -1.16 -13.24 14.81
N ARG A 53 -2.00 -14.09 14.20
CA ARG A 53 -1.95 -15.55 14.31
C ARG A 53 -1.63 -16.19 12.96
N VAL A 54 -1.13 -17.40 13.00
CA VAL A 54 -0.72 -18.14 11.81
C VAL A 54 -1.87 -18.39 10.83
N SER A 55 -3.08 -18.63 11.34
CA SER A 55 -4.28 -18.97 10.55
C SER A 55 -5.09 -17.74 10.08
N ASP A 56 -4.76 -16.56 10.59
CA ASP A 56 -5.55 -15.36 10.33
C ASP A 56 -5.16 -14.73 8.98
N ASP A 57 -6.10 -14.00 8.41
CA ASP A 57 -5.86 -13.16 7.25
C ASP A 57 -5.15 -11.86 7.65
N GLY A 58 -4.40 -11.27 6.75
CA GLY A 58 -3.86 -9.92 6.89
C GLY A 58 -4.99 -8.89 7.05
N GLY A 59 -4.68 -7.79 7.70
CA GLY A 59 -5.65 -6.74 7.98
C GLY A 59 -5.80 -5.72 6.85
N SER A 60 -6.22 -4.52 7.21
CA SER A 60 -6.38 -3.46 6.24
C SER A 60 -5.69 -2.16 6.66
N ILE A 61 -4.99 -1.55 5.71
CA ILE A 61 -4.39 -0.22 5.83
C ILE A 61 -5.05 0.69 4.81
N LYS A 62 -5.53 1.85 5.26
CA LYS A 62 -6.01 2.90 4.37
C LYS A 62 -5.29 4.20 4.69
N VAL A 63 -4.68 4.79 3.68
CA VAL A 63 -4.00 6.10 3.78
C VAL A 63 -4.67 7.04 2.79
N ARG A 64 -5.15 8.18 3.29
CA ARG A 64 -5.83 9.22 2.48
C ARG A 64 -5.28 10.60 2.79
N GLY A 65 -5.16 11.43 1.77
CA GLY A 65 -4.74 12.83 1.88
C GLY A 65 -4.75 13.52 0.53
N ASP A 66 -4.42 14.80 0.50
CA ASP A 66 -4.19 15.49 -0.76
C ASP A 66 -2.85 15.05 -1.36
N ALA A 67 -1.78 15.07 -0.56
CA ALA A 67 -0.47 14.55 -0.93
C ALA A 67 -0.02 13.45 0.04
N ILE A 68 0.53 12.36 -0.50
CA ILE A 68 1.03 11.23 0.29
C ILE A 68 2.47 10.94 -0.12
N GLU A 69 3.33 10.82 0.87
CA GLU A 69 4.71 10.39 0.69
C GLU A 69 5.00 9.18 1.58
N ASN A 70 5.35 8.06 0.96
CA ASN A 70 5.78 6.86 1.67
C ASN A 70 7.28 6.59 1.43
N ARG A 71 8.04 6.53 2.51
CA ARG A 71 9.46 6.13 2.55
C ARG A 71 9.69 4.94 3.49
N GLY A 72 8.63 4.45 4.09
CA GLY A 72 8.65 3.39 5.07
C GLY A 72 7.84 2.17 4.62
N ALA A 73 7.46 1.32 5.57
CA ALA A 73 6.74 0.10 5.31
C ALA A 73 5.23 0.24 5.53
N LEU A 74 4.44 -0.33 4.62
CA LEU A 74 3.01 -0.60 4.76
C LEU A 74 2.82 -2.11 4.63
N THR A 75 2.47 -2.80 5.72
CA THR A 75 2.48 -4.25 5.76
C THR A 75 1.14 -4.81 6.23
N ALA A 76 0.57 -5.71 5.44
CA ALA A 76 -0.69 -6.40 5.74
C ALA A 76 -0.57 -7.90 5.40
N ASP A 77 0.47 -8.54 5.88
CA ASP A 77 0.84 -9.91 5.53
C ASP A 77 0.09 -10.97 6.34
N ALA A 78 0.05 -12.18 5.81
CA ALA A 78 -0.45 -13.38 6.47
C ALA A 78 0.51 -14.56 6.34
N ARG A 79 0.31 -15.60 7.16
CA ARG A 79 1.12 -16.85 7.05
C ARG A 79 0.35 -17.96 6.34
N GLN A 80 -0.85 -18.31 6.83
CA GLN A 80 -1.72 -19.33 6.25
C GLN A 80 -3.01 -18.76 5.68
N GLY A 81 -3.49 -17.65 6.26
CA GLY A 81 -4.60 -16.87 5.74
C GLY A 81 -4.25 -16.15 4.44
N GLN A 82 -5.16 -15.37 3.93
CA GLN A 82 -4.90 -14.51 2.78
C GLN A 82 -4.15 -13.25 3.20
N GLY A 83 -3.31 -12.71 2.32
CA GLY A 83 -2.75 -11.38 2.48
C GLY A 83 -3.86 -10.34 2.61
N GLY A 84 -3.58 -9.25 3.32
CA GLY A 84 -4.55 -8.22 3.61
C GLY A 84 -4.79 -7.24 2.47
N SER A 85 -5.24 -6.04 2.81
CA SER A 85 -5.55 -5.00 1.84
C SER A 85 -4.88 -3.68 2.22
N ILE A 86 -4.17 -3.08 1.28
CA ILE A 86 -3.55 -1.76 1.42
C ILE A 86 -4.13 -0.83 0.36
N GLU A 87 -4.69 0.29 0.79
CA GLU A 87 -5.27 1.31 -0.07
C GLU A 87 -4.62 2.67 0.22
N VAL A 88 -3.98 3.24 -0.79
CA VAL A 88 -3.38 4.58 -0.73
C VAL A 88 -4.10 5.46 -1.75
N THR A 89 -4.78 6.50 -1.28
CA THR A 89 -5.56 7.39 -2.13
C THR A 89 -5.18 8.83 -1.85
N ALA A 90 -4.56 9.48 -2.83
CA ALA A 90 -4.25 10.89 -2.78
C ALA A 90 -5.07 11.67 -3.83
N GLU A 91 -5.40 12.93 -3.53
CA GLU A 91 -6.07 13.78 -4.50
C GLU A 91 -5.08 14.30 -5.55
N SER A 92 -3.97 14.85 -5.13
CA SER A 92 -2.98 15.44 -6.03
C SER A 92 -1.84 14.48 -6.34
N LYS A 93 -1.11 14.01 -5.35
CA LYS A 93 0.13 13.26 -5.55
C LYS A 93 0.35 12.15 -4.52
N ALA A 94 0.75 10.97 -4.99
CA ALA A 94 1.29 9.92 -4.13
C ALA A 94 2.68 9.50 -4.61
N THR A 95 3.65 9.46 -3.69
CA THR A 95 5.01 9.02 -3.99
C THR A 95 5.43 7.90 -3.05
N PHE A 96 5.97 6.84 -3.63
CA PHE A 96 6.64 5.76 -2.95
C PHE A 96 8.13 5.91 -3.24
N ASN A 97 8.87 6.38 -2.23
CA ASN A 97 10.27 6.76 -2.41
C ASN A 97 11.22 5.62 -2.04
N GLN A 98 12.50 5.87 -2.21
CA GLN A 98 13.56 4.89 -1.98
C GLN A 98 13.41 4.16 -0.64
N GLY A 99 13.43 2.82 -0.70
CA GLY A 99 13.29 1.95 0.45
C GLY A 99 11.85 1.79 0.95
N SER A 100 10.85 2.34 0.24
CA SER A 100 9.46 2.07 0.59
C SER A 100 9.08 0.63 0.26
N GLU A 101 8.41 -0.02 1.20
CA GLU A 101 7.90 -1.38 1.04
C GLU A 101 6.39 -1.40 1.25
N VAL A 102 5.66 -1.98 0.30
CA VAL A 102 4.22 -2.18 0.39
C VAL A 102 3.95 -3.67 0.23
N SER A 103 3.59 -4.34 1.31
CA SER A 103 3.47 -5.80 1.35
C SER A 103 2.09 -6.25 1.81
N ALA A 104 1.44 -7.09 1.01
CA ALA A 104 0.22 -7.78 1.36
C ALA A 104 0.33 -9.27 0.94
N THR A 105 1.37 -9.93 1.42
CA THR A 105 1.73 -11.29 1.02
C THR A 105 1.06 -12.36 1.87
N SER A 106 1.16 -13.61 1.40
CA SER A 106 0.85 -14.78 2.23
C SER A 106 1.80 -15.93 1.94
N SER A 107 2.46 -16.47 2.96
CA SER A 107 3.38 -17.61 2.78
C SER A 107 2.68 -18.89 2.31
N ARG A 108 1.43 -19.14 2.74
CA ARG A 108 0.68 -20.37 2.44
C ARG A 108 -0.73 -20.15 1.93
N GLY A 109 -1.24 -18.91 1.96
CA GLY A 109 -2.53 -18.48 1.41
C GLY A 109 -2.38 -17.85 0.03
N LYS A 110 -3.41 -17.15 -0.40
CA LYS A 110 -3.34 -16.26 -1.55
C LYS A 110 -2.76 -14.91 -1.14
N GLY A 111 -2.07 -14.24 -2.04
CA GLY A 111 -1.67 -12.85 -1.88
C GLY A 111 -2.88 -11.93 -1.68
N GLY A 112 -2.64 -10.76 -1.11
CA GLY A 112 -3.67 -9.78 -0.81
C GLY A 112 -3.89 -8.77 -1.94
N ARG A 113 -4.24 -7.56 -1.54
CA ARG A 113 -4.53 -6.50 -2.51
C ARG A 113 -3.84 -5.20 -2.14
N VAL A 114 -3.21 -4.60 -3.12
CA VAL A 114 -2.67 -3.23 -3.03
C VAL A 114 -3.36 -2.36 -4.08
N LYS A 115 -3.88 -1.21 -3.64
CA LYS A 115 -4.41 -0.17 -4.52
C LYS A 115 -3.73 1.15 -4.20
N ALA A 116 -3.19 1.80 -5.22
CA ALA A 116 -2.63 3.14 -5.11
C ALA A 116 -3.23 4.02 -6.21
N SER A 117 -3.84 5.14 -5.83
CA SER A 117 -4.42 6.11 -6.77
C SER A 117 -4.11 7.53 -6.36
N ALA A 118 -3.80 8.37 -7.34
CA ALA A 118 -3.58 9.80 -7.21
C ALA A 118 -3.69 10.43 -8.60
N ALA A 119 -3.80 11.75 -8.71
CA ALA A 119 -3.65 12.40 -10.03
C ALA A 119 -2.25 12.15 -10.59
N GLN A 120 -1.22 12.27 -9.75
CA GLN A 120 0.17 11.91 -10.07
C GLN A 120 0.66 10.82 -9.12
N LEU A 121 1.01 9.66 -9.66
CA LEU A 121 1.50 8.52 -8.89
C LEU A 121 2.94 8.19 -9.30
N ALA A 122 3.85 8.08 -8.33
CA ALA A 122 5.24 7.75 -8.60
C ALA A 122 5.76 6.66 -7.67
N PHE A 123 6.39 5.66 -8.26
CA PHE A 123 7.23 4.67 -7.60
C PHE A 123 8.68 4.96 -7.98
N ASN A 124 9.43 5.49 -7.01
CA ASN A 124 10.81 5.89 -7.20
C ASN A 124 11.77 4.74 -6.85
N PHE A 125 13.05 4.96 -7.06
CA PHE A 125 14.11 3.96 -6.93
C PHE A 125 13.99 3.08 -5.68
N ASP A 126 14.13 1.76 -5.88
CA ASP A 126 14.09 0.72 -4.84
C ASP A 126 12.75 0.65 -4.07
N ALA A 127 11.68 1.26 -4.58
CA ALA A 127 10.35 1.02 -4.04
C ALA A 127 9.88 -0.39 -4.41
N ALA A 128 9.23 -1.08 -3.47
CA ALA A 128 8.73 -2.43 -3.67
C ALA A 128 7.23 -2.54 -3.37
N VAL A 129 6.52 -3.29 -4.21
CA VAL A 129 5.13 -3.70 -3.99
C VAL A 129 5.04 -5.21 -4.13
N ASP A 130 4.64 -5.91 -3.08
CA ASP A 130 4.52 -7.37 -3.11
C ASP A 130 3.13 -7.83 -2.65
N VAL A 131 2.44 -8.52 -3.55
CA VAL A 131 1.17 -9.18 -3.28
C VAL A 131 1.25 -10.68 -3.60
N SER A 132 2.42 -11.29 -3.47
CA SER A 132 2.65 -12.70 -3.74
C SER A 132 1.97 -13.61 -2.71
N GLY A 133 1.69 -14.84 -3.11
CA GLY A 133 1.10 -15.82 -2.21
C GLY A 133 1.44 -17.27 -2.52
N GLY A 134 1.48 -18.12 -1.49
CA GLY A 134 1.81 -19.55 -1.61
C GLY A 134 0.78 -20.35 -2.42
N LYS A 135 -0.46 -19.91 -2.48
CA LYS A 135 -1.55 -20.58 -3.21
C LYS A 135 -2.11 -19.76 -4.38
N GLY A 136 -1.42 -18.73 -4.78
CA GLY A 136 -1.76 -17.82 -5.86
C GLY A 136 -1.38 -16.38 -5.51
N GLY A 137 -0.98 -15.62 -6.51
CA GLY A 137 -0.71 -14.20 -6.36
C GLY A 137 -1.97 -13.39 -6.04
N GLY A 138 -1.78 -12.18 -5.56
CA GLY A 138 -2.82 -11.21 -5.25
C GLY A 138 -3.05 -10.21 -6.38
N GLU A 139 -3.47 -9.00 -6.02
CA GLU A 139 -3.80 -7.96 -6.97
C GLU A 139 -3.11 -6.64 -6.60
N ALA A 140 -2.34 -6.07 -7.54
CA ALA A 140 -1.76 -4.75 -7.44
C ALA A 140 -2.37 -3.84 -8.53
N LEU A 141 -3.11 -2.81 -8.12
CA LEU A 141 -3.71 -1.81 -8.99
C LEU A 141 -3.07 -0.45 -8.70
N LEU A 142 -2.26 0.01 -9.62
CA LEU A 142 -1.42 1.19 -9.48
C LEU A 142 -1.82 2.25 -10.51
N GLY A 143 -2.46 3.31 -10.05
CA GLY A 143 -2.95 4.39 -10.89
C GLY A 143 -4.32 4.17 -11.52
N GLY A 144 -4.84 2.95 -11.51
CA GLY A 144 -6.14 2.61 -12.08
C GLY A 144 -6.34 1.10 -12.18
N ASP A 145 -7.49 0.67 -12.64
CA ASP A 145 -7.77 -0.73 -13.00
C ASP A 145 -7.67 -0.89 -14.52
N LEU A 146 -7.78 -2.11 -14.99
CA LEU A 146 -7.67 -2.47 -16.41
C LEU A 146 -8.62 -1.59 -17.26
N HIS A 147 -8.06 -0.94 -18.28
CA HIS A 147 -8.75 0.01 -19.16
C HIS A 147 -9.39 1.21 -18.44
N GLY A 148 -8.96 1.54 -17.22
CA GLY A 148 -9.57 2.60 -16.43
C GLY A 148 -11.04 2.36 -16.08
N ALA A 149 -11.55 1.14 -16.26
CA ALA A 149 -12.98 0.83 -16.27
C ALA A 149 -13.62 0.66 -14.88
N ASN A 150 -12.86 0.81 -13.80
CA ASN A 150 -13.37 0.62 -12.45
C ASN A 150 -13.83 1.94 -11.82
N PRO A 151 -15.14 2.23 -11.74
CA PRO A 151 -15.63 3.51 -11.22
C PRO A 151 -15.37 3.68 -9.71
N ALA A 152 -15.02 2.62 -8.99
CA ALA A 152 -14.66 2.67 -7.57
C ALA A 152 -13.18 3.02 -7.32
N MET A 153 -12.40 3.20 -8.38
CA MET A 153 -10.99 3.59 -8.31
C MET A 153 -10.74 4.75 -9.27
N ARG A 154 -10.27 5.86 -8.74
CA ARG A 154 -9.88 6.99 -9.57
C ARG A 154 -8.67 6.61 -10.41
N ASN A 155 -8.70 6.93 -11.69
CA ASN A 155 -7.55 6.79 -12.57
C ASN A 155 -6.52 7.90 -12.29
N ALA A 156 -5.25 7.56 -12.41
CA ALA A 156 -4.17 8.53 -12.42
C ALA A 156 -4.13 9.25 -13.78
N GLN A 157 -3.77 10.52 -13.76
CA GLN A 157 -3.40 11.24 -14.98
C GLN A 157 -2.01 10.80 -15.45
N GLN A 158 -1.10 10.61 -14.50
CA GLN A 158 0.27 10.21 -14.80
C GLN A 158 0.76 9.18 -13.78
N VAL A 159 1.42 8.13 -14.28
CA VAL A 159 2.11 7.13 -13.46
C VAL A 159 3.58 7.06 -13.86
N PHE A 160 4.48 7.17 -12.90
CA PHE A 160 5.91 6.97 -13.08
C PHE A 160 6.37 5.75 -12.27
N VAL A 161 7.08 4.84 -12.93
CA VAL A 161 7.71 3.66 -12.32
C VAL A 161 9.19 3.68 -12.70
N ALA A 162 10.07 3.86 -11.72
CA ALA A 162 11.52 3.88 -11.96
C ALA A 162 12.06 2.49 -12.32
N SER A 163 13.25 2.44 -12.93
CA SER A 163 13.83 1.24 -13.54
C SER A 163 14.12 0.08 -12.57
N ASN A 164 14.26 0.34 -11.29
CA ASN A 164 14.57 -0.66 -10.25
C ASN A 164 13.45 -0.81 -9.22
N VAL A 165 12.24 -0.42 -9.57
CA VAL A 165 11.03 -0.74 -8.78
C VAL A 165 10.66 -2.19 -8.99
N ASP A 166 10.34 -2.89 -7.90
CA ASP A 166 9.96 -4.30 -7.92
C ASP A 166 8.46 -4.43 -7.58
N ILE A 167 7.68 -4.96 -8.52
CA ILE A 167 6.24 -5.20 -8.33
C ILE A 167 5.96 -6.68 -8.55
N LYS A 168 5.57 -7.39 -7.48
CA LYS A 168 5.36 -8.83 -7.46
C LYS A 168 3.92 -9.22 -7.17
N ALA A 169 3.45 -10.21 -7.88
CA ALA A 169 2.16 -10.87 -7.63
C ALA A 169 2.29 -12.38 -7.90
N ASP A 170 3.32 -13.02 -7.35
CA ASP A 170 3.70 -14.37 -7.70
C ASP A 170 2.87 -15.43 -6.95
N ALA A 171 2.69 -16.58 -7.59
CA ALA A 171 2.30 -17.81 -6.92
C ALA A 171 3.57 -18.57 -6.51
N THR A 172 3.97 -18.49 -5.23
CA THR A 172 5.30 -18.96 -4.79
C THR A 172 5.40 -20.47 -4.55
N ALA A 173 4.27 -21.19 -4.44
CA ALA A 173 4.27 -22.64 -4.25
C ALA A 173 3.31 -23.33 -5.22
N LYS A 174 2.09 -22.84 -5.40
CA LYS A 174 1.10 -23.40 -6.33
C LYS A 174 0.03 -22.35 -6.67
N GLY A 175 -0.72 -22.58 -7.74
CA GLY A 175 -1.79 -21.70 -8.19
C GLY A 175 -1.32 -20.80 -9.32
N GLU A 176 -2.17 -19.86 -9.67
CA GLU A 176 -1.90 -18.90 -10.73
C GLU A 176 -1.22 -17.66 -10.16
N GLY A 177 -0.39 -17.00 -10.96
CA GLY A 177 0.11 -15.67 -10.66
C GLY A 177 -1.05 -14.68 -10.46
N GLY A 178 -0.77 -13.58 -9.79
CA GLY A 178 -1.75 -12.55 -9.52
C GLY A 178 -1.91 -11.57 -10.68
N LYS A 179 -2.58 -10.48 -10.40
CA LYS A 179 -2.86 -9.39 -11.34
C LYS A 179 -2.05 -8.15 -10.96
N VAL A 180 -1.29 -7.63 -11.91
CA VAL A 180 -0.65 -6.32 -11.79
C VAL A 180 -1.18 -5.43 -12.89
N VAL A 181 -1.69 -4.26 -12.53
CA VAL A 181 -2.12 -3.21 -13.45
C VAL A 181 -1.41 -1.92 -13.07
N VAL A 182 -0.76 -1.32 -14.05
CA VAL A 182 -0.26 0.06 -14.00
C VAL A 182 -1.03 0.83 -15.06
N TRP A 183 -1.78 1.84 -14.65
CA TRP A 183 -2.68 2.57 -15.54
C TRP A 183 -2.61 4.07 -15.34
N SER A 184 -2.64 4.81 -16.42
CA SER A 184 -2.89 6.25 -16.45
C SER A 184 -3.75 6.62 -17.66
N ASP A 185 -4.47 7.72 -17.57
CA ASP A 185 -5.33 8.20 -18.65
C ASP A 185 -4.56 9.03 -19.70
N ASP A 186 -3.34 9.52 -19.37
CA ASP A 186 -2.44 10.28 -20.26
C ASP A 186 -1.24 9.43 -20.70
#